data_9d45be42a35d83a3111375dded1738ff
#
_entry.id   9d45be42a35d83a3111375dded1738ff
#
_cell.length_a   1.000
_cell.length_b   1.000
_cell.length_c   1.000
_cell.angle_alpha   90.00
_cell.angle_beta   90.00
_cell.angle_gamma   90.00
#
_symmetry.space_group_name_H-M   'P 1'
#
loop_
_entity.id
_entity.type
_entity.pdbx_description
1 polymer ?
#
loop_
_entity_poly.entity_id
_entity_poly.type
_entity_poly.pdbx_seq_one_letter_code
_entity_poly.pdbx_strand_id
1 'polypeptide(L)'
;SLYRFQIDSNIYQMSTEEYELHLRCFKQEIIQYNPFFNHFSRVGSIMPKENFISQNFDSKEFTLFDDEPIYHSHLTKSILPEGNYAIRYCKSFEEEIKLLPQFLLDIREQGYQIIGDYLCEVIHEQPSLEEQKRDMFIRMQVRIGKKVKNFNLNHFRN
;
A
#
# COMPACT_ATOMS: atom_id res chain seq x y z
N SER A 1 11.54 -9.38 0.51
CA SER A 1 12.00 -8.22 -0.27
C SER A 1 10.82 -7.47 -0.85
N LEU A 2 11.00 -6.19 -1.06
CA LEU A 2 10.04 -5.29 -1.66
C LEU A 2 10.68 -4.64 -2.89
N TYR A 3 10.06 -4.80 -4.05
CA TYR A 3 10.50 -4.14 -5.28
C TYR A 3 9.56 -3.00 -5.60
N ARG A 4 10.12 -1.84 -5.96
CA ARG A 4 9.40 -0.60 -6.19
C ARG A 4 9.54 -0.16 -7.63
N PHE A 5 8.42 0.21 -8.23
CA PHE A 5 8.33 0.71 -9.59
C PHE A 5 7.57 2.04 -9.60
N GLN A 6 8.25 3.11 -10.01
CA GLN A 6 7.67 4.45 -10.07
C GLN A 6 6.88 4.67 -11.36
N ILE A 7 5.74 5.37 -11.24
CA ILE A 7 4.91 5.80 -12.35
C ILE A 7 4.63 7.30 -12.25
N ASP A 8 4.18 7.91 -13.33
CA ASP A 8 3.97 9.37 -13.41
C ASP A 8 2.58 9.82 -12.93
N SER A 9 1.68 8.89 -12.68
CA SER A 9 0.29 9.17 -12.34
C SER A 9 -0.08 8.66 -10.95
N ASN A 10 -1.02 9.36 -10.31
CA ASN A 10 -1.56 8.91 -9.02
C ASN A 10 -2.46 7.67 -9.21
N ILE A 11 -2.10 6.56 -8.56
CA ILE A 11 -2.82 5.29 -8.64
C ILE A 11 -4.28 5.44 -8.21
N TYR A 12 -4.56 6.24 -7.19
CA TYR A 12 -5.92 6.45 -6.67
C TYR A 12 -6.83 7.29 -7.56
N GLN A 13 -6.29 7.96 -8.56
CA GLN A 13 -7.04 8.73 -9.55
C GLN A 13 -7.17 8.03 -10.89
N MET A 14 -6.59 6.85 -11.04
CA MET A 14 -6.67 6.08 -12.26
C MET A 14 -8.05 5.44 -12.44
N SER A 15 -8.49 5.37 -13.70
CA SER A 15 -9.56 4.44 -14.09
C SER A 15 -9.09 2.98 -13.91
N THR A 16 -10.02 2.06 -13.84
CA THR A 16 -9.71 0.63 -13.79
C THR A 16 -8.86 0.20 -14.99
N GLU A 17 -9.14 0.73 -16.17
CA GLU A 17 -8.41 0.43 -17.41
C GLU A 17 -6.96 0.93 -17.36
N GLU A 18 -6.74 2.15 -16.87
CA GLU A 18 -5.39 2.71 -16.69
C GLU A 18 -4.59 1.90 -15.67
N TYR A 19 -5.19 1.57 -14.55
CA TYR A 19 -4.58 0.74 -13.52
C TYR A 19 -4.15 -0.63 -14.09
N GLU A 20 -5.03 -1.29 -14.82
CA GLU A 20 -4.75 -2.57 -15.47
C GLU A 20 -3.60 -2.49 -16.46
N LEU A 21 -3.55 -1.40 -17.25
CA LEU A 21 -2.48 -1.19 -18.21
C LEU A 21 -1.13 -1.04 -17.51
N HIS A 22 -1.05 -0.20 -16.49
CA HIS A 22 0.17 0.00 -15.71
C HIS A 22 0.62 -1.29 -15.00
N LEU A 23 -0.32 -2.02 -14.42
CA LEU A 23 -0.02 -3.30 -13.77
C LEU A 23 0.52 -4.33 -14.76
N ARG A 24 -0.05 -4.38 -15.95
CA ARG A 24 0.41 -5.27 -17.03
C ARG A 24 1.82 -4.92 -17.48
N CYS A 25 2.09 -3.64 -17.71
CA CYS A 25 3.43 -3.16 -18.07
C CYS A 25 4.46 -3.50 -16.99
N PHE A 26 4.10 -3.31 -15.74
CA PHE A 26 4.93 -3.66 -14.60
C PHE A 26 5.26 -5.16 -14.54
N LYS A 27 4.27 -6.01 -14.68
CA LYS A 27 4.45 -7.47 -14.71
C LYS A 27 5.29 -7.92 -15.91
N GLN A 28 5.08 -7.33 -17.08
CA GLN A 28 5.87 -7.64 -18.28
C GLN A 28 7.34 -7.28 -18.11
N GLU A 29 7.63 -6.15 -17.48
CA GLU A 29 9.00 -5.75 -17.17
C GLU A 29 9.67 -6.76 -16.23
N ILE A 30 8.99 -7.20 -15.20
CA ILE A 30 9.52 -8.20 -14.27
C ILE A 30 9.83 -9.52 -15.00
N ILE A 31 8.93 -9.98 -15.86
CA ILE A 31 9.08 -11.24 -16.60
C ILE A 31 10.28 -11.21 -17.55
N GLN A 32 10.62 -10.06 -18.13
CA GLN A 32 11.81 -9.93 -18.98
C GLN A 32 13.11 -10.25 -18.23
N TYR A 33 13.18 -9.89 -16.95
CA TYR A 33 14.36 -10.10 -16.11
C TYR A 33 14.32 -11.36 -15.28
N ASN A 34 13.13 -11.87 -15.02
CA ASN A 34 12.92 -13.11 -14.30
C ASN A 34 11.79 -13.93 -14.96
N PRO A 35 12.15 -14.82 -15.92
CA PRO A 35 11.16 -15.66 -16.61
C PRO A 35 10.42 -16.63 -15.68
N PHE A 36 10.97 -16.90 -14.50
CA PHE A 36 10.33 -17.72 -13.47
C PHE A 36 9.48 -16.92 -12.48
N PHE A 37 9.20 -15.67 -12.82
CA PHE A 37 8.36 -14.81 -11.98
C PHE A 37 7.07 -15.53 -11.61
N ASN A 38 6.83 -15.59 -10.31
CA ASN A 38 5.61 -16.18 -9.80
C ASN A 38 4.43 -15.21 -9.99
N HIS A 39 3.49 -15.57 -10.84
CA HIS A 39 2.27 -14.79 -11.08
C HIS A 39 1.40 -14.62 -9.81
N PHE A 40 1.67 -15.39 -8.77
CA PHE A 40 1.02 -15.29 -7.46
C PHE A 40 1.71 -14.30 -6.50
N SER A 41 2.81 -13.69 -6.92
CA SER A 41 3.47 -12.66 -6.12
C SER A 41 2.51 -11.49 -5.87
N ARG A 42 2.51 -11.04 -4.62
CA ARG A 42 1.59 -10.00 -4.18
C ARG A 42 2.04 -8.65 -4.69
N VAL A 43 1.14 -7.98 -5.34
CA VAL A 43 1.33 -6.62 -5.86
C VAL A 43 0.63 -5.62 -4.94
N GLY A 44 1.17 -4.44 -4.83
CA GLY A 44 0.57 -3.37 -4.07
C GLY A 44 1.07 -2.01 -4.51
N SER A 45 0.90 -1.04 -3.64
CA SER A 45 1.36 0.33 -3.84
C SER A 45 1.91 0.93 -2.55
N ILE A 46 2.75 1.94 -2.71
CA ILE A 46 3.28 2.72 -1.58
C ILE A 46 2.81 4.15 -1.70
N MET A 47 2.35 4.71 -0.59
CA MET A 47 2.10 6.14 -0.42
C MET A 47 3.11 6.69 0.59
N PRO A 48 3.84 7.77 0.25
CA PRO A 48 4.75 8.42 1.20
C PRO A 48 4.04 8.78 2.51
N LYS A 49 4.74 8.62 3.61
CA LYS A 49 4.23 8.93 4.95
C LYS A 49 3.62 10.34 5.03
N GLU A 50 4.27 11.31 4.46
CA GLU A 50 3.83 12.70 4.45
C GLU A 50 2.47 12.87 3.76
N ASN A 51 2.26 12.17 2.66
CA ASN A 51 1.00 12.20 1.93
C ASN A 51 -0.11 11.53 2.73
N PHE A 52 0.17 10.43 3.39
CA PHE A 52 -0.80 9.75 4.24
C PHE A 52 -1.21 10.60 5.44
N ILE A 53 -0.24 11.19 6.16
CA ILE A 53 -0.47 12.02 7.34
C ILE A 53 -1.23 13.29 6.99
N SER A 54 -0.92 13.92 5.86
CA SER A 54 -1.57 15.16 5.41
C SER A 54 -2.92 14.93 4.73
N GLN A 55 -3.32 13.67 4.55
CA GLN A 55 -4.51 13.26 3.80
C GLN A 55 -4.48 13.70 2.32
N ASN A 56 -3.32 13.96 1.78
CA ASN A 56 -3.10 14.09 0.36
C ASN A 56 -2.81 12.72 -0.24
N PHE A 57 -3.86 11.91 -0.40
CA PHE A 57 -3.72 10.50 -0.78
C PHE A 57 -3.29 10.38 -2.24
N ASP A 58 -1.97 10.40 -2.43
CA ASP A 58 -1.31 10.29 -3.72
C ASP A 58 -0.26 9.18 -3.65
N SER A 59 -0.39 8.20 -4.52
CA SER A 59 0.57 7.10 -4.66
C SER A 59 1.00 6.96 -6.12
N LYS A 60 2.30 7.01 -6.36
CA LYS A 60 2.93 6.90 -7.68
C LYS A 60 3.92 5.74 -7.76
N GLU A 61 3.76 4.75 -6.88
CA GLU A 61 4.63 3.59 -6.88
C GLU A 61 3.83 2.30 -6.77
N PHE A 62 4.05 1.40 -7.72
CA PHE A 62 3.70 -0.02 -7.57
C PHE A 62 4.79 -0.75 -6.78
N THR A 63 4.38 -1.79 -6.08
CA THR A 63 5.28 -2.66 -5.34
C THR A 63 5.01 -4.12 -5.65
N LEU A 64 6.07 -4.90 -5.56
CA LEU A 64 6.02 -6.34 -5.61
C LEU A 64 6.63 -6.90 -4.33
N PHE A 65 5.89 -7.71 -3.63
CA PHE A 65 6.37 -8.47 -2.47
C PHE A 65 6.84 -9.84 -2.96
N ASP A 66 8.13 -10.03 -3.01
CA ASP A 66 8.72 -11.31 -3.41
C ASP A 66 9.88 -11.67 -2.49
N ASP A 67 10.00 -12.95 -2.20
CA ASP A 67 11.11 -13.49 -1.42
C ASP A 67 12.31 -13.82 -2.30
N GLU A 68 12.10 -14.00 -3.60
CA GLU A 68 13.17 -14.26 -4.55
C GLU A 68 13.77 -12.97 -5.12
N PRO A 69 15.09 -12.93 -5.32
CA PRO A 69 15.74 -11.76 -5.88
C PRO A 69 15.42 -11.62 -7.37
N ILE A 70 15.05 -10.40 -7.77
CA ILE A 70 14.92 -10.00 -9.17
C ILE A 70 16.22 -9.28 -9.55
N TYR A 71 16.97 -9.86 -10.47
CA TYR A 71 18.26 -9.32 -10.92
C TYR A 71 18.09 -8.47 -12.17
N HIS A 72 18.89 -7.42 -12.28
CA HIS A 72 19.01 -6.58 -13.48
C HIS A 72 17.75 -5.87 -13.94
N SER A 73 16.83 -5.60 -13.03
CA SER A 73 15.64 -4.81 -13.33
C SER A 73 15.85 -3.32 -13.01
N HIS A 74 15.04 -2.44 -13.62
CA HIS A 74 14.93 -1.04 -13.24
C HIS A 74 14.19 -0.84 -11.90
N LEU A 75 13.85 -1.93 -11.22
CA LEU A 75 13.16 -1.91 -9.96
C LEU A 75 14.13 -1.58 -8.82
N THR A 76 13.72 -0.67 -7.98
CA THR A 76 14.43 -0.39 -6.73
C THR A 76 14.08 -1.45 -5.70
N LYS A 77 15.08 -2.20 -5.25
CA LYS A 77 14.91 -3.15 -4.17
C LYS A 77 14.93 -2.42 -2.83
N SER A 78 13.97 -2.71 -1.99
CA SER A 78 13.96 -2.29 -0.59
C SER A 78 13.53 -3.44 0.32
N ILE A 79 13.70 -3.24 1.61
CA ILE A 79 13.29 -4.20 2.64
C ILE A 79 12.19 -3.54 3.44
N LEU A 80 11.09 -4.25 3.62
CA LEU A 80 10.05 -3.80 4.53
C LEU A 80 10.62 -3.84 5.95
N PRO A 81 10.70 -2.69 6.67
CA PRO A 81 11.28 -2.66 7.99
C PRO A 81 10.49 -3.56 8.97
N GLU A 82 11.20 -4.24 9.83
CA GLU A 82 10.58 -4.93 10.96
C GLU A 82 9.94 -3.93 11.93
N GLY A 83 8.91 -4.34 12.60
CA GLY A 83 8.23 -3.52 13.59
C GLY A 83 6.75 -3.81 13.71
N ASN A 84 6.07 -2.93 14.41
CA ASN A 84 4.63 -2.99 14.55
C ASN A 84 3.94 -2.25 13.42
N TYR A 85 2.89 -2.84 12.90
CA TYR A 85 2.07 -2.27 11.83
C TYR A 85 0.63 -2.16 12.27
N ALA A 86 0.02 -1.01 12.01
CA ALA A 86 -1.43 -0.90 12.01
C ALA A 86 -1.95 -1.51 10.72
N ILE A 87 -2.97 -2.34 10.83
CA ILE A 87 -3.50 -3.09 9.69
C ILE A 87 -5.02 -2.94 9.65
N ARG A 88 -5.53 -2.73 8.45
CA ARG A 88 -6.95 -2.81 8.14
C ARG A 88 -7.14 -3.52 6.82
N TYR A 89 -8.24 -4.25 6.69
CA TYR A 89 -8.59 -4.97 5.47
C TYR A 89 -9.78 -4.32 4.78
N CYS A 90 -9.78 -4.39 3.46
CA CYS A 90 -10.90 -4.00 2.62
C CYS A 90 -10.98 -4.87 1.37
N LYS A 91 -12.05 -4.73 0.60
CA LYS A 91 -12.38 -5.63 -0.51
C LYS A 91 -12.28 -4.98 -1.89
N SER A 92 -12.01 -3.68 -1.96
CA SER A 92 -11.88 -2.97 -3.22
C SER A 92 -11.04 -1.71 -3.06
N PHE A 93 -10.53 -1.17 -4.17
CA PHE A 93 -9.85 0.12 -4.16
C PHE A 93 -10.80 1.29 -3.82
N GLU A 94 -12.05 1.20 -4.21
CA GLU A 94 -13.07 2.20 -3.84
C GLU A 94 -13.28 2.22 -2.32
N GLU A 95 -13.35 1.05 -1.71
CA GLU A 95 -13.47 0.92 -0.26
C GLU A 95 -12.21 1.43 0.44
N GLU A 96 -11.04 1.12 -0.07
CA GLU A 96 -9.76 1.61 0.45
C GLU A 96 -9.75 3.14 0.52
N ILE A 97 -10.07 3.81 -0.57
CA ILE A 97 -10.10 5.28 -0.64
C ILE A 97 -11.05 5.86 0.41
N LYS A 98 -12.21 5.26 0.59
CA LYS A 98 -13.18 5.68 1.60
C LYS A 98 -12.69 5.48 3.03
N LEU A 99 -11.92 4.42 3.26
CA LEU A 99 -11.44 4.04 4.59
C LEU A 99 -10.14 4.73 5.00
N LEU A 100 -9.37 5.26 4.06
CA LEU A 100 -8.07 5.88 4.35
C LEU A 100 -8.14 6.98 5.43
N PRO A 101 -9.09 7.95 5.39
CA PRO A 101 -9.19 8.96 6.43
C PRO A 101 -9.53 8.36 7.81
N GLN A 102 -10.42 7.40 7.85
CA GLN A 102 -10.81 6.74 9.10
C GLN A 102 -9.68 5.87 9.66
N PHE A 103 -8.93 5.22 8.80
CA PHE A 103 -7.75 4.43 9.19
C PHE A 103 -6.69 5.32 9.87
N LEU A 104 -6.38 6.47 9.28
CA LEU A 104 -5.48 7.45 9.88
C LEU A 104 -6.00 7.93 11.24
N LEU A 105 -7.28 8.27 11.32
CA LEU A 105 -7.91 8.76 12.55
C LEU A 105 -7.87 7.71 13.66
N ASP A 106 -8.19 6.46 13.35
CA ASP A 106 -8.18 5.36 14.32
C ASP A 106 -6.77 5.13 14.90
N ILE A 107 -5.73 5.22 14.08
CA ILE A 107 -4.34 5.10 14.54
C ILE A 107 -4.01 6.24 15.51
N ARG A 108 -4.39 7.47 15.18
CA ARG A 108 -4.15 8.65 16.01
C ARG A 108 -4.93 8.62 17.31
N GLU A 109 -6.19 8.21 17.26
CA GLU A 109 -7.04 8.09 18.46
C GLU A 109 -6.52 7.06 19.45
N GLN A 110 -5.89 5.99 18.96
CA GLN A 110 -5.23 5.01 19.80
C GLN A 110 -3.86 5.46 20.33
N GLY A 111 -3.40 6.64 19.93
CA GLY A 111 -2.18 7.27 20.43
C GLY A 111 -0.90 6.75 19.78
N TYR A 112 -0.98 6.01 18.68
CA TYR A 112 0.20 5.55 17.95
C TYR A 112 0.78 6.64 17.05
N GLN A 113 2.10 6.66 16.93
CA GLN A 113 2.81 7.49 15.97
C GLN A 113 3.01 6.75 14.67
N ILE A 114 2.74 7.40 13.55
CA ILE A 114 3.05 6.88 12.22
C ILE A 114 4.52 7.16 11.91
N ILE A 115 5.29 6.11 11.64
CA ILE A 115 6.74 6.19 11.44
C ILE A 115 7.22 5.66 10.08
N GLY A 116 6.32 5.19 9.25
CA GLY A 116 6.66 4.65 7.93
C GLY A 116 5.62 5.00 6.89
N ASP A 117 5.92 4.64 5.64
CA ASP A 117 5.03 4.84 4.52
C ASP A 117 3.79 3.95 4.62
N TYR A 118 2.70 4.40 4.00
CA TYR A 118 1.49 3.59 3.86
C TYR A 118 1.68 2.58 2.73
N LEU A 119 1.32 1.33 3.00
CA LEU A 119 1.38 0.23 2.05
C LEU A 119 -0.01 -0.32 1.79
N CYS A 120 -0.38 -0.42 0.54
CA CYS A 120 -1.51 -1.21 0.07
C CYS A 120 -0.98 -2.51 -0.52
N GLU A 121 -1.45 -3.63 -0.01
CA GLU A 121 -1.07 -4.95 -0.50
C GLU A 121 -2.31 -5.72 -0.94
N VAL A 122 -2.36 -6.10 -2.21
CA VAL A 122 -3.41 -6.96 -2.74
C VAL A 122 -3.04 -8.40 -2.43
N ILE A 123 -3.71 -8.99 -1.44
CA ILE A 123 -3.42 -10.35 -0.97
C ILE A 123 -4.07 -11.39 -1.88
N HIS A 124 -5.26 -11.08 -2.35
CA HIS A 124 -6.03 -11.98 -3.18
C HIS A 124 -6.84 -11.19 -4.20
N GLU A 125 -6.82 -11.67 -5.42
CA GLU A 125 -7.57 -11.09 -6.54
C GLU A 125 -8.19 -12.23 -7.33
N GLN A 126 -9.52 -12.23 -7.42
CA GLN A 126 -10.26 -13.16 -8.27
C GLN A 126 -11.06 -12.39 -9.30
N PRO A 127 -11.08 -12.84 -10.57
CA PRO A 127 -12.04 -12.32 -11.53
C PRO A 127 -13.45 -12.65 -11.03
N SER A 128 -14.27 -11.62 -10.80
CA SER A 128 -15.67 -11.80 -10.48
C SER A 128 -16.43 -12.29 -11.72
N LEU A 129 -17.41 -13.18 -11.50
CA LEU A 129 -18.36 -13.59 -12.53
C LEU A 129 -19.34 -12.48 -12.89
N GLU A 130 -19.45 -11.45 -12.07
CA GLU A 130 -20.19 -10.24 -12.36
C GLU A 130 -19.32 -9.29 -13.20
N GLU A 131 -19.87 -8.81 -14.31
CA GLU A 131 -19.18 -7.95 -15.25
C GLU A 131 -18.44 -6.80 -14.55
N GLN A 132 -17.11 -6.70 -14.77
CA GLN A 132 -16.22 -5.61 -14.40
C GLN A 132 -15.87 -5.43 -12.91
N LYS A 133 -16.25 -6.33 -12.03
CA LYS A 133 -15.80 -6.31 -10.63
C LYS A 133 -14.77 -7.40 -10.39
N ARG A 134 -13.66 -7.02 -9.77
CA ARG A 134 -12.70 -7.96 -9.21
C ARG A 134 -12.96 -8.10 -7.73
N ASP A 135 -13.12 -9.34 -7.26
CA ASP A 135 -13.07 -9.61 -5.83
C ASP A 135 -11.63 -9.51 -5.39
N MET A 136 -11.36 -8.53 -4.55
CA MET A 136 -10.04 -8.28 -3.99
C MET A 136 -10.08 -8.45 -2.48
N PHE A 137 -8.94 -8.84 -1.93
CA PHE A 137 -8.68 -8.73 -0.51
C PHE A 137 -7.43 -7.89 -0.32
N ILE A 138 -7.59 -6.71 0.24
CA ILE A 138 -6.55 -5.69 0.36
C ILE A 138 -6.17 -5.54 1.83
N ARG A 139 -4.87 -5.55 2.09
CA ARG A 139 -4.31 -5.16 3.37
C ARG A 139 -3.81 -3.72 3.31
N MET A 140 -4.44 -2.86 4.07
CA MET A 140 -3.98 -1.50 4.35
C MET A 140 -3.04 -1.55 5.55
N GLN A 141 -1.82 -1.04 5.42
CA GLN A 141 -0.86 -1.14 6.52
C GLN A 141 0.09 0.06 6.56
N VAL A 142 0.45 0.43 7.78
CA VAL A 142 1.43 1.48 8.02
C VAL A 142 2.22 1.16 9.29
N ARG A 143 3.53 1.39 9.24
CA ARG A 143 4.38 1.17 10.40
C ARG A 143 4.10 2.21 11.48
N ILE A 144 3.92 1.73 12.70
CA ILE A 144 3.63 2.56 13.87
C ILE A 144 4.74 2.44 14.91
N GLY A 145 4.99 3.55 15.58
CA GLY A 145 5.87 3.63 16.73
C GLY A 145 5.12 3.49 18.05
N LYS A 146 5.84 3.71 19.14
CA LYS A 146 5.27 3.66 20.48
C LYS A 146 4.11 4.64 20.61
N LYS A 147 3.14 4.26 21.46
CA LYS A 147 2.07 5.20 21.88
C LYS A 147 2.69 6.48 22.40
N VAL A 148 2.24 7.61 21.86
CA VAL A 148 2.50 8.90 22.46
C VAL A 148 1.82 8.88 23.82
N LYS A 149 2.57 9.07 24.92
CA LYS A 149 1.98 9.25 26.23
C LYS A 149 0.99 10.40 26.13
N ASN A 150 -0.29 10.13 26.38
CA ASN A 150 -1.26 11.20 26.51
C ASN A 150 -0.71 12.22 27.48
N PHE A 151 -0.36 13.40 27.01
CA PHE A 151 -0.21 14.55 27.87
C PHE A 151 -1.54 14.66 28.58
N ASN A 152 -1.54 14.43 29.91
CA ASN A 152 -2.71 14.59 30.75
C ASN A 152 -3.25 15.99 30.52
N LEU A 153 -4.30 16.13 29.74
CA LEU A 153 -5.11 17.35 29.62
C LEU A 153 -5.68 17.81 30.97
N ASN A 154 -5.52 16.99 32.02
CA ASN A 154 -5.90 17.32 33.40
C ASN A 154 -5.00 18.40 34.08
N HIS A 155 -3.92 18.83 33.45
CA HIS A 155 -3.08 19.92 33.97
C HIS A 155 -3.56 21.31 33.53
N PHE A 156 -4.53 21.42 32.64
CA PHE A 156 -5.07 22.70 32.18
C PHE A 156 -6.50 23.00 32.65
N ARG A 157 -7.01 22.21 33.62
CA ARG A 157 -8.28 22.50 34.30
C ARG A 157 -7.99 23.02 35.72
N ASN A 158 -7.55 24.26 35.79
CA ASN A 158 -7.69 25.13 36.96
C ASN A 158 -8.09 26.52 36.50
#